data_4c9ff7038120449be544ecdffcbcb811
#
_entry.id   4c9ff7038120449be544ecdffcbcb811
#
_cell.length_a   1.000
_cell.length_b   1.000
_cell.length_c   1.000
_cell.angle_alpha   90.00
_cell.angle_beta   90.00
_cell.angle_gamma   90.00
#
_symmetry.space_group_name_H-M   'P 1'
#
loop_
_entity.id
_entity.type
_entity.pdbx_description
1 polymer ?
#
loop_
_entity_poly.entity_id
_entity_poly.type
_entity_poly.pdbx_seq_one_letter_code
_entity_poly.pdbx_strand_id
1 'polypeptide(L)'
;MATRGGYGWMVAWGCLAVDGQAAGPGLLPWLEEVLVASVIAFDVNETLLDLCALDEPFEVLLGSAALRPQWFTLMLQLAFTGGLTGQYVDFTTAQRAALAMVAERAGVPLTAAGIDGLVGRMSSLPPHPEVPDALAALARTRLRLVALTNSVQPVAEAQLASAGLRGYFEAVLSADGTGHLKPAPQPYRAVADRCGVPIGQVRLVAAHAWDIAGALAAGCQAAFVARPGMVLSPLGDPPGITGPDLAAVAEQIITLDG
;
A
#
# COMPACT_ATOMS: atom_id res chain seq x y z
N MET A 1 -18.89 28.79 46.20
CA MET A 1 -17.83 28.21 47.03
C MET A 1 -17.48 26.85 46.38
N ALA A 2 -16.46 26.84 45.59
CA ALA A 2 -15.12 26.24 45.69
C ALA A 2 -15.18 24.71 45.95
N THR A 3 -14.54 23.85 45.24
CA THR A 3 -13.14 23.80 44.84
C THR A 3 -12.92 22.79 43.73
N ARG A 4 -11.98 23.13 42.84
CA ARG A 4 -11.38 22.27 41.80
C ARG A 4 -10.47 21.22 42.44
N GLY A 5 -10.50 19.97 41.93
CA GLY A 5 -9.49 18.98 42.19
C GLY A 5 -8.90 18.45 40.86
N GLY A 6 -7.72 18.99 40.48
CA GLY A 6 -6.95 18.53 39.37
C GLY A 6 -6.16 17.28 39.74
N TYR A 7 -6.18 16.25 38.90
CA TYR A 7 -5.28 15.11 38.99
C TYR A 7 -4.19 15.28 37.93
N GLY A 8 -3.04 15.80 38.37
CA GLY A 8 -1.79 15.74 37.62
C GLY A 8 -1.15 14.39 37.79
N TRP A 9 -0.94 13.67 36.71
CA TRP A 9 -0.06 12.50 36.69
C TRP A 9 1.36 12.96 36.37
N MET A 10 2.17 13.13 37.43
CA MET A 10 3.60 13.31 37.34
C MET A 10 4.24 11.91 37.22
N VAL A 11 4.71 11.56 36.02
CA VAL A 11 5.58 10.38 35.86
C VAL A 11 6.99 10.78 36.27
N ALA A 12 7.42 10.33 37.44
CA ALA A 12 8.78 10.50 37.93
C ALA A 12 9.73 9.58 37.15
N TRP A 13 10.62 10.15 36.34
CA TRP A 13 11.79 9.47 35.82
C TRP A 13 12.81 9.32 36.98
N GLY A 14 12.90 8.10 37.50
CA GLY A 14 13.98 7.73 38.44
C GLY A 14 15.29 7.63 37.67
N CYS A 15 16.18 8.61 37.84
CA CYS A 15 17.60 8.47 37.53
C CYS A 15 18.20 7.41 38.43
N LEU A 16 18.50 6.22 37.94
CA LEU A 16 19.47 5.32 38.51
C LEU A 16 20.86 5.78 38.01
N ALA A 17 21.57 6.46 38.89
CA ALA A 17 23.00 6.68 38.75
C ALA A 17 23.71 5.34 38.96
N VAL A 18 24.25 4.76 37.89
CA VAL A 18 25.22 3.66 37.95
C VAL A 18 26.59 4.26 37.66
N ASP A 19 27.53 3.91 38.51
CA ASP A 19 28.91 4.38 38.61
C ASP A 19 29.61 4.48 37.25
N GLY A 20 30.42 5.55 37.13
CA GLY A 20 31.15 5.94 35.93
C GLY A 20 32.07 4.88 35.38
N GLN A 21 31.65 4.27 34.31
CA GLN A 21 32.55 3.75 33.29
C GLN A 21 32.02 4.28 31.95
N ALA A 22 32.88 5.03 31.26
CA ALA A 22 32.63 5.51 29.90
C ALA A 22 32.39 4.30 29.01
N ALA A 23 31.15 4.11 28.59
CA ALA A 23 30.81 3.21 27.50
C ALA A 23 31.47 3.77 26.25
N GLY A 24 32.46 3.05 25.73
CA GLY A 24 33.11 3.37 24.46
C GLY A 24 32.13 3.38 23.30
N PRO A 25 32.49 3.99 22.14
CA PRO A 25 31.63 4.07 20.97
C PRO A 25 31.51 2.71 20.31
N GLY A 26 30.45 1.99 20.63
CA GLY A 26 30.14 0.68 20.11
C GLY A 26 28.67 0.35 20.41
N LEU A 27 27.73 1.13 19.89
CA LEU A 27 26.36 0.66 19.72
C LEU A 27 26.44 -0.52 18.76
N LEU A 28 25.98 -1.66 19.29
CA LEU A 28 26.09 -3.00 18.74
C LEU A 28 25.70 -3.05 17.25
N PRO A 29 26.52 -3.62 16.35
CA PRO A 29 26.29 -3.65 14.90
C PRO A 29 24.93 -4.26 14.48
N TRP A 30 24.33 -5.08 15.35
CA TRP A 30 23.03 -5.69 15.09
C TRP A 30 21.83 -4.76 15.30
N LEU A 31 22.01 -3.58 15.93
CA LEU A 31 20.93 -2.58 16.06
C LEU A 31 20.77 -1.73 14.79
N GLU A 32 21.83 -1.56 13.97
CA GLU A 32 21.75 -0.87 12.70
C GLU A 32 21.15 -1.77 11.59
N GLU A 33 21.39 -3.09 11.63
CA GLU A 33 20.80 -4.03 10.66
C GLU A 33 19.27 -4.16 10.79
N VAL A 34 18.69 -3.85 11.96
CA VAL A 34 17.23 -3.93 12.18
C VAL A 34 16.47 -2.75 11.57
N LEU A 35 17.17 -1.65 11.25
CA LEU A 35 16.57 -0.40 10.75
C LEU A 35 16.64 -0.25 9.23
N VAL A 36 17.34 -1.11 8.51
CA VAL A 36 17.51 -1.05 7.05
C VAL A 36 16.59 -2.07 6.40
N ALA A 37 15.77 -1.62 5.44
CA ALA A 37 14.94 -2.53 4.69
C ALA A 37 15.78 -3.33 3.69
N SER A 38 15.49 -4.61 3.54
CA SER A 38 16.10 -5.50 2.55
C SER A 38 15.11 -5.95 1.47
N VAL A 39 13.82 -5.76 1.74
CA VAL A 39 12.69 -6.08 0.84
C VAL A 39 11.83 -4.84 0.67
N ILE A 40 11.61 -4.45 -0.57
CA ILE A 40 10.68 -3.37 -0.93
C ILE A 40 9.43 -4.00 -1.54
N ALA A 41 8.31 -3.86 -0.84
CA ALA A 41 7.01 -4.33 -1.27
C ALA A 41 6.23 -3.18 -1.90
N PHE A 42 5.76 -3.36 -3.13
CA PHE A 42 5.01 -2.32 -3.86
C PHE A 42 3.53 -2.64 -3.91
N ASP A 43 2.69 -1.72 -3.46
CA ASP A 43 1.31 -1.69 -3.93
C ASP A 43 1.28 -1.46 -5.44
N VAL A 44 0.23 -1.91 -6.11
CA VAL A 44 0.15 -1.95 -7.58
C VAL A 44 -0.81 -0.89 -8.12
N ASN A 45 -2.10 -0.98 -7.76
CA ASN A 45 -3.13 -0.08 -8.29
C ASN A 45 -2.94 1.34 -7.76
N GLU A 46 -2.99 2.35 -8.61
CA GLU A 46 -2.72 3.77 -8.32
C GLU A 46 -1.30 4.08 -7.82
N THR A 47 -0.57 3.10 -7.31
CA THR A 47 0.83 3.27 -6.90
C THR A 47 1.79 3.13 -8.09
N LEU A 48 1.74 2.00 -8.79
CA LEU A 48 2.53 1.71 -9.98
C LEU A 48 1.74 1.94 -11.26
N LEU A 49 0.43 1.59 -11.27
CA LEU A 49 -0.44 1.63 -12.42
C LEU A 49 -1.44 2.80 -12.33
N ASP A 50 -1.59 3.52 -13.43
CA ASP A 50 -2.45 4.69 -13.51
C ASP A 50 -3.91 4.31 -13.77
N LEU A 51 -4.77 4.47 -12.76
CA LEU A 51 -6.20 4.26 -12.87
C LEU A 51 -6.93 5.34 -13.68
N CYS A 52 -6.31 6.49 -13.96
CA CYS A 52 -6.91 7.52 -14.82
C CYS A 52 -7.16 7.00 -16.25
N ALA A 53 -6.47 5.93 -16.65
CA ALA A 53 -6.75 5.22 -17.91
C ALA A 53 -8.19 4.65 -18.00
N LEU A 54 -8.91 4.58 -16.86
CA LEU A 54 -10.33 4.20 -16.83
C LEU A 54 -11.27 5.39 -16.96
N ASP A 55 -10.81 6.64 -16.98
CA ASP A 55 -11.68 7.83 -17.02
C ASP A 55 -12.56 7.83 -18.27
N GLU A 56 -11.99 7.62 -19.46
CA GLU A 56 -12.76 7.50 -20.71
C GLU A 56 -13.75 6.33 -20.68
N PRO A 57 -13.38 5.10 -20.29
CA PRO A 57 -14.34 4.01 -20.08
C PRO A 57 -15.50 4.35 -19.14
N PHE A 58 -15.25 5.07 -18.04
CA PHE A 58 -16.31 5.53 -17.15
C PHE A 58 -17.20 6.58 -17.79
N GLU A 59 -16.62 7.55 -18.51
CA GLU A 59 -17.38 8.55 -19.27
C GLU A 59 -18.30 7.89 -20.30
N VAL A 60 -17.79 6.94 -21.09
CA VAL A 60 -18.56 6.24 -22.12
C VAL A 60 -19.66 5.37 -21.51
N LEU A 61 -19.37 4.64 -20.43
CA LEU A 61 -20.29 3.65 -19.87
C LEU A 61 -21.32 4.27 -18.92
N LEU A 62 -20.92 5.27 -18.12
CA LEU A 62 -21.71 5.84 -17.03
C LEU A 62 -22.01 7.32 -17.22
N GLY A 63 -21.52 7.96 -18.30
CA GLY A 63 -21.72 9.37 -18.59
C GLY A 63 -20.89 10.33 -17.74
N SER A 64 -19.94 9.84 -16.93
CA SER A 64 -19.04 10.69 -16.15
C SER A 64 -17.78 9.97 -15.66
N ALA A 65 -16.63 10.49 -16.05
CA ALA A 65 -15.33 10.06 -15.52
C ALA A 65 -15.20 10.27 -14.00
N ALA A 66 -15.91 11.25 -13.43
CA ALA A 66 -15.90 11.53 -11.98
C ALA A 66 -16.50 10.40 -11.14
N LEU A 67 -17.15 9.41 -11.74
CA LEU A 67 -17.64 8.22 -11.07
C LEU A 67 -16.55 7.18 -10.79
N ARG A 68 -15.41 7.22 -11.50
CA ARG A 68 -14.28 6.31 -11.25
C ARG A 68 -13.71 6.40 -9.82
N PRO A 69 -13.36 7.58 -9.30
CA PRO A 69 -12.89 7.68 -7.92
C PRO A 69 -13.94 7.23 -6.89
N GLN A 70 -15.23 7.50 -7.17
CA GLN A 70 -16.32 7.04 -6.30
C GLN A 70 -16.42 5.50 -6.30
N TRP A 71 -16.33 4.89 -7.48
CA TRP A 71 -16.29 3.44 -7.63
C TRP A 71 -15.12 2.82 -6.85
N PHE A 72 -13.90 3.37 -7.00
CA PHE A 72 -12.73 2.84 -6.32
C PHE A 72 -12.87 2.94 -4.80
N THR A 73 -13.35 4.07 -4.28
CA THR A 73 -13.61 4.26 -2.86
C THR A 73 -14.66 3.28 -2.33
N LEU A 74 -15.76 3.11 -3.06
CA LEU A 74 -16.84 2.19 -2.67
C LEU A 74 -16.37 0.72 -2.70
N MET A 75 -15.56 0.34 -3.68
CA MET A 75 -14.95 -0.98 -3.76
C MET A 75 -14.09 -1.27 -2.53
N LEU A 76 -13.22 -0.33 -2.12
CA LEU A 76 -12.41 -0.45 -0.90
C LEU A 76 -13.30 -0.58 0.34
N GLN A 77 -14.38 0.22 0.42
CA GLN A 77 -15.34 0.13 1.53
C GLN A 77 -15.98 -1.25 1.63
N LEU A 78 -16.40 -1.84 0.49
CA LEU A 78 -16.97 -3.19 0.46
C LEU A 78 -15.96 -4.25 0.87
N ALA A 79 -14.74 -4.15 0.36
CA ALA A 79 -13.64 -5.05 0.70
C ALA A 79 -13.31 -5.01 2.21
N PHE A 80 -13.19 -3.82 2.79
CA PHE A 80 -12.92 -3.64 4.22
C PHE A 80 -14.09 -4.12 5.09
N THR A 81 -15.33 -3.84 4.65
CA THR A 81 -16.53 -4.34 5.34
C THR A 81 -16.54 -5.86 5.38
N GLY A 82 -16.24 -6.52 4.25
CA GLY A 82 -16.13 -7.98 4.19
C GLY A 82 -15.09 -8.54 5.17
N GLY A 83 -13.93 -7.89 5.26
CA GLY A 83 -12.89 -8.26 6.22
C GLY A 83 -13.33 -8.09 7.67
N LEU A 84 -14.01 -6.99 8.01
CA LEU A 84 -14.47 -6.69 9.37
C LEU A 84 -15.63 -7.56 9.82
N THR A 85 -16.53 -7.95 8.90
CA THR A 85 -17.72 -8.77 9.21
C THR A 85 -17.47 -10.27 9.09
N GLY A 86 -16.26 -10.68 8.69
CA GLY A 86 -15.94 -12.08 8.42
C GLY A 86 -16.60 -12.63 7.14
N GLN A 87 -17.14 -11.75 6.30
CA GLN A 87 -17.73 -12.09 5.00
C GLN A 87 -16.74 -11.71 3.90
N TYR A 88 -15.64 -12.45 3.83
CA TYR A 88 -14.60 -12.19 2.85
C TYR A 88 -15.14 -12.17 1.41
N VAL A 89 -14.74 -11.15 0.66
CA VAL A 89 -14.94 -11.06 -0.78
C VAL A 89 -13.62 -10.74 -1.46
N ASP A 90 -13.34 -11.38 -2.59
CA ASP A 90 -12.19 -11.03 -3.40
C ASP A 90 -12.33 -9.64 -4.04
N PHE A 91 -11.20 -9.08 -4.43
CA PHE A 91 -11.16 -7.70 -4.93
C PHE A 91 -11.94 -7.50 -6.25
N THR A 92 -12.00 -8.53 -7.12
CA THR A 92 -12.76 -8.48 -8.38
C THR A 92 -14.26 -8.49 -8.11
N THR A 93 -14.72 -9.28 -7.14
CA THR A 93 -16.12 -9.31 -6.70
C THR A 93 -16.53 -7.96 -6.10
N ALA A 94 -15.66 -7.34 -5.27
CA ALA A 94 -15.90 -6.01 -4.72
C ALA A 94 -15.97 -4.94 -5.82
N GLN A 95 -15.11 -5.00 -6.85
CA GLN A 95 -15.13 -4.10 -8.01
C GLN A 95 -16.47 -4.16 -8.76
N ARG A 96 -16.97 -5.37 -9.03
CA ARG A 96 -18.25 -5.59 -9.73
C ARG A 96 -19.43 -5.04 -8.92
N ALA A 97 -19.47 -5.35 -7.63
CA ALA A 97 -20.53 -4.87 -6.73
C ALA A 97 -20.52 -3.33 -6.63
N ALA A 98 -19.36 -2.73 -6.43
CA ALA A 98 -19.22 -1.28 -6.37
C ALA A 98 -19.66 -0.61 -7.67
N LEU A 99 -19.32 -1.19 -8.83
CA LEU A 99 -19.71 -0.63 -10.13
C LEU A 99 -21.24 -0.66 -10.32
N ALA A 100 -21.88 -1.77 -9.94
CA ALA A 100 -23.34 -1.86 -9.99
C ALA A 100 -24.00 -0.81 -9.06
N MET A 101 -23.49 -0.62 -7.85
CA MET A 101 -24.00 0.38 -6.89
C MET A 101 -23.79 1.82 -7.39
N VAL A 102 -22.64 2.13 -8.00
CA VAL A 102 -22.37 3.47 -8.57
C VAL A 102 -23.32 3.74 -9.74
N ALA A 103 -23.51 2.78 -10.64
CA ALA A 103 -24.42 2.90 -11.76
C ALA A 103 -25.88 3.12 -11.30
N GLU A 104 -26.32 2.36 -10.29
CA GLU A 104 -27.67 2.53 -9.71
C GLU A 104 -27.87 3.94 -9.11
N ARG A 105 -26.86 4.44 -8.35
CA ARG A 105 -26.89 5.81 -7.81
C ARG A 105 -26.92 6.88 -8.89
N ALA A 106 -26.25 6.62 -10.03
CA ALA A 106 -26.24 7.52 -11.20
C ALA A 106 -27.51 7.38 -12.07
N GLY A 107 -28.38 6.41 -11.80
CA GLY A 107 -29.56 6.13 -12.64
C GLY A 107 -29.21 5.54 -13.99
N VAL A 108 -28.04 4.93 -14.16
CA VAL A 108 -27.56 4.34 -15.40
C VAL A 108 -27.75 2.82 -15.37
N PRO A 109 -28.56 2.25 -16.26
CA PRO A 109 -28.71 0.80 -16.34
C PRO A 109 -27.43 0.16 -16.90
N LEU A 110 -26.84 -0.78 -16.14
CA LEU A 110 -25.69 -1.58 -16.59
C LEU A 110 -26.08 -3.03 -16.85
N THR A 111 -25.54 -3.57 -17.94
CA THR A 111 -25.58 -5.01 -18.20
C THR A 111 -24.40 -5.71 -17.52
N ALA A 112 -24.53 -7.01 -17.27
CA ALA A 112 -23.41 -7.81 -16.76
C ALA A 112 -22.18 -7.72 -17.67
N ALA A 113 -22.37 -7.72 -18.99
CA ALA A 113 -21.28 -7.56 -19.97
C ALA A 113 -20.58 -6.20 -19.87
N GLY A 114 -21.33 -5.11 -19.59
CA GLY A 114 -20.74 -3.78 -19.35
C GLY A 114 -19.89 -3.76 -18.09
N ILE A 115 -20.37 -4.37 -17.00
CA ILE A 115 -19.61 -4.52 -15.76
C ILE A 115 -18.34 -5.33 -16.02
N ASP A 116 -18.44 -6.47 -16.66
CA ASP A 116 -17.31 -7.37 -16.96
C ASP A 116 -16.27 -6.69 -17.87
N GLY A 117 -16.74 -5.93 -18.87
CA GLY A 117 -15.87 -5.19 -19.76
C GLY A 117 -15.06 -4.11 -19.07
N LEU A 118 -15.69 -3.33 -18.15
CA LEU A 118 -14.98 -2.29 -17.41
C LEU A 118 -14.01 -2.88 -16.38
N VAL A 119 -14.47 -3.84 -15.59
CA VAL A 119 -13.61 -4.50 -14.57
C VAL A 119 -12.47 -5.26 -15.23
N GLY A 120 -12.68 -5.86 -16.41
CA GLY A 120 -11.65 -6.53 -17.17
C GLY A 120 -10.47 -5.63 -17.58
N ARG A 121 -10.70 -4.32 -17.75
CA ARG A 121 -9.64 -3.33 -18.07
C ARG A 121 -8.62 -3.17 -16.94
N MET A 122 -8.96 -3.56 -15.71
CA MET A 122 -8.01 -3.56 -14.60
C MET A 122 -6.76 -4.41 -14.88
N SER A 123 -6.85 -5.43 -15.72
CA SER A 123 -5.72 -6.28 -16.07
C SER A 123 -4.71 -5.66 -17.04
N SER A 124 -5.01 -4.48 -17.62
CA SER A 124 -4.20 -3.85 -18.68
C SER A 124 -3.99 -2.35 -18.48
N LEU A 125 -3.95 -1.90 -17.24
CA LEU A 125 -3.65 -0.51 -16.88
C LEU A 125 -2.21 -0.15 -17.26
N PRO A 126 -1.94 1.07 -17.78
CA PRO A 126 -0.58 1.54 -18.02
C PRO A 126 0.12 1.86 -16.68
N PRO A 127 1.45 1.79 -16.64
CA PRO A 127 2.21 2.31 -15.50
C PRO A 127 2.21 3.84 -15.53
N HIS A 128 2.45 4.49 -14.38
CA HIS A 128 2.84 5.89 -14.37
C HIS A 128 4.17 6.05 -15.12
N PRO A 129 4.41 7.21 -15.77
CA PRO A 129 5.53 7.36 -16.73
C PRO A 129 6.92 7.09 -16.15
N GLU A 130 7.15 7.45 -14.89
CA GLU A 130 8.47 7.31 -14.23
C GLU A 130 8.69 5.93 -13.58
N VAL A 131 7.66 5.11 -13.48
CA VAL A 131 7.71 3.82 -12.75
C VAL A 131 8.74 2.85 -13.34
N PRO A 132 8.84 2.65 -14.68
CA PRO A 132 9.81 1.71 -15.23
C PRO A 132 11.25 2.10 -14.88
N ASP A 133 11.60 3.40 -14.97
CA ASP A 133 12.94 3.89 -14.67
C ASP A 133 13.26 3.80 -13.17
N ALA A 134 12.30 4.12 -12.31
CA ALA A 134 12.46 4.02 -10.87
C ALA A 134 12.68 2.56 -10.43
N LEU A 135 11.89 1.61 -10.95
CA LEU A 135 12.08 0.18 -10.69
C LEU A 135 13.41 -0.33 -11.24
N ALA A 136 13.83 0.12 -12.43
CA ALA A 136 15.14 -0.22 -12.99
C ALA A 136 16.30 0.32 -12.13
N ALA A 137 16.14 1.49 -11.49
CA ALA A 137 17.13 2.02 -10.56
C ALA A 137 17.25 1.17 -9.30
N LEU A 138 16.11 0.81 -8.68
CA LEU A 138 16.07 -0.05 -7.51
C LEU A 138 16.60 -1.46 -7.80
N ALA A 139 16.30 -2.02 -8.96
CA ALA A 139 16.78 -3.34 -9.37
C ALA A 139 18.31 -3.44 -9.55
N ARG A 140 19.02 -2.29 -9.61
CA ARG A 140 20.50 -2.26 -9.62
C ARG A 140 21.13 -2.32 -8.24
N THR A 141 20.34 -2.23 -7.19
CA THR A 141 20.78 -2.38 -5.80
C THR A 141 20.71 -3.84 -5.33
N ARG A 142 21.04 -4.08 -4.06
CA ARG A 142 20.86 -5.38 -3.41
C ARG A 142 19.42 -5.62 -2.91
N LEU A 143 18.54 -4.63 -3.06
CA LEU A 143 17.16 -4.70 -2.57
C LEU A 143 16.34 -5.71 -3.37
N ARG A 144 15.53 -6.48 -2.67
CA ARG A 144 14.60 -7.44 -3.26
C ARG A 144 13.26 -6.77 -3.47
N LEU A 145 12.78 -6.76 -4.72
CA LEU A 145 11.53 -6.09 -5.08
C LEU A 145 10.40 -7.12 -5.18
N VAL A 146 9.31 -6.89 -4.49
CA VAL A 146 8.09 -7.72 -4.57
C VAL A 146 6.88 -6.83 -4.81
N ALA A 147 5.89 -7.34 -5.54
CA ALA A 147 4.59 -6.68 -5.65
C ALA A 147 3.62 -7.28 -4.61
N LEU A 148 2.87 -6.43 -3.91
CA LEU A 148 1.84 -6.82 -2.94
C LEU A 148 0.54 -6.08 -3.25
N THR A 149 -0.46 -6.78 -3.76
CA THR A 149 -1.72 -6.20 -4.23
C THR A 149 -2.94 -6.91 -3.66
N ASN A 150 -4.07 -6.19 -3.57
CA ASN A 150 -5.37 -6.79 -3.27
C ASN A 150 -6.02 -7.48 -4.49
N SER A 151 -5.53 -7.24 -5.72
CA SER A 151 -5.99 -7.95 -6.90
C SER A 151 -5.74 -9.45 -6.76
N VAL A 152 -6.68 -10.27 -7.21
CA VAL A 152 -6.50 -11.75 -7.25
C VAL A 152 -5.28 -12.12 -8.10
N GLN A 153 -4.61 -13.22 -7.77
CA GLN A 153 -3.32 -13.57 -8.36
C GLN A 153 -3.27 -13.52 -9.90
N PRO A 154 -4.25 -14.08 -10.65
CA PRO A 154 -4.21 -14.01 -12.12
C PRO A 154 -4.29 -12.58 -12.66
N VAL A 155 -5.05 -11.70 -12.00
CA VAL A 155 -5.15 -10.28 -12.37
C VAL A 155 -3.86 -9.55 -12.06
N ALA A 156 -3.25 -9.77 -10.89
CA ALA A 156 -1.99 -9.17 -10.49
C ALA A 156 -0.85 -9.48 -11.47
N GLU A 157 -0.72 -10.75 -11.87
CA GLU A 157 0.28 -11.17 -12.87
C GLU A 157 0.01 -10.54 -14.24
N ALA A 158 -1.25 -10.52 -14.69
CA ALA A 158 -1.64 -9.91 -15.97
C ALA A 158 -1.37 -8.39 -15.99
N GLN A 159 -1.68 -7.68 -14.89
CA GLN A 159 -1.43 -6.25 -14.73
C GLN A 159 0.06 -5.92 -14.93
N LEU A 160 0.92 -6.60 -14.17
CA LEU A 160 2.37 -6.34 -14.21
C LEU A 160 3.00 -6.78 -15.54
N ALA A 161 2.52 -7.87 -16.13
CA ALA A 161 2.98 -8.32 -17.44
C ALA A 161 2.56 -7.33 -18.55
N SER A 162 1.29 -6.89 -18.56
CA SER A 162 0.78 -5.92 -19.52
C SER A 162 1.50 -4.57 -19.44
N ALA A 163 1.84 -4.13 -18.22
CA ALA A 163 2.59 -2.90 -17.99
C ALA A 163 4.11 -3.03 -18.28
N GLY A 164 4.62 -4.22 -18.62
CA GLY A 164 6.05 -4.47 -18.81
C GLY A 164 6.88 -4.45 -17.52
N LEU A 165 6.21 -4.53 -16.35
CA LEU A 165 6.87 -4.38 -15.05
C LEU A 165 7.19 -5.72 -14.37
N ARG A 166 6.59 -6.83 -14.81
CA ARG A 166 6.71 -8.14 -14.13
C ARG A 166 8.14 -8.58 -13.88
N GLY A 167 9.05 -8.27 -14.80
CA GLY A 167 10.47 -8.67 -14.74
C GLY A 167 11.28 -8.02 -13.62
N TYR A 168 10.80 -6.94 -13.01
CA TYR A 168 11.48 -6.27 -11.89
C TYR A 168 11.22 -6.97 -10.55
N PHE A 169 10.16 -7.78 -10.45
CA PHE A 169 9.72 -8.35 -9.18
C PHE A 169 10.16 -9.81 -9.04
N GLU A 170 10.82 -10.12 -7.93
CA GLU A 170 11.15 -11.48 -7.51
C GLU A 170 9.88 -12.31 -7.30
N ALA A 171 8.86 -11.69 -6.72
CA ALA A 171 7.56 -12.31 -6.47
C ALA A 171 6.41 -11.31 -6.66
N VAL A 172 5.26 -11.83 -7.07
CA VAL A 172 3.97 -11.13 -7.06
C VAL A 172 3.08 -11.81 -6.06
N LEU A 173 2.68 -11.09 -5.02
CA LEU A 173 1.87 -11.60 -3.92
C LEU A 173 0.49 -10.95 -3.98
N SER A 174 -0.52 -11.79 -4.15
CA SER A 174 -1.91 -11.38 -3.96
C SER A 174 -2.28 -11.52 -2.48
N ALA A 175 -2.83 -10.48 -1.89
CA ALA A 175 -3.38 -10.50 -0.54
C ALA A 175 -4.50 -11.55 -0.40
N ASP A 176 -5.26 -11.79 -1.49
CA ASP A 176 -6.31 -12.81 -1.61
C ASP A 176 -5.81 -14.21 -1.15
N GLY A 177 -4.57 -14.56 -1.49
CA GLY A 177 -3.94 -15.82 -1.07
C GLY A 177 -3.81 -16.01 0.45
N THR A 178 -3.94 -14.94 1.24
CA THR A 178 -3.93 -15.00 2.71
C THR A 178 -5.34 -15.12 3.32
N GLY A 179 -6.40 -15.06 2.50
CA GLY A 179 -7.79 -14.95 2.95
C GLY A 179 -8.12 -13.60 3.60
N HIS A 180 -7.22 -12.60 3.48
CA HIS A 180 -7.36 -11.26 4.02
C HIS A 180 -6.83 -10.25 3.02
N LEU A 181 -7.53 -9.14 2.85
CA LEU A 181 -7.06 -8.03 2.02
C LEU A 181 -6.29 -7.00 2.88
N LYS A 182 -5.34 -6.29 2.27
CA LYS A 182 -4.78 -5.08 2.89
C LYS A 182 -5.94 -4.14 3.24
N PRO A 183 -5.92 -3.45 4.40
CA PRO A 183 -4.79 -3.24 5.32
C PRO A 183 -4.69 -4.25 6.48
N ALA A 184 -5.31 -5.43 6.41
CA ALA A 184 -5.09 -6.46 7.43
C ALA A 184 -3.61 -6.86 7.51
N PRO A 185 -3.08 -7.28 8.68
CA PRO A 185 -1.64 -7.54 8.84
C PRO A 185 -1.13 -8.76 8.09
N GLN A 186 -2.00 -9.72 7.73
CA GLN A 186 -1.62 -10.98 7.12
C GLN A 186 -0.89 -10.82 5.76
N PRO A 187 -1.36 -9.98 4.81
CA PRO A 187 -0.67 -9.76 3.55
C PRO A 187 0.77 -9.24 3.71
N TYR A 188 1.00 -8.32 4.64
CA TYR A 188 2.35 -7.76 4.87
C TYR A 188 3.28 -8.81 5.50
N ARG A 189 2.78 -9.60 6.46
CA ARG A 189 3.53 -10.71 7.05
C ARG A 189 3.87 -11.78 6.02
N ALA A 190 2.96 -12.06 5.09
CA ALA A 190 3.22 -13.01 4.00
C ALA A 190 4.39 -12.57 3.10
N VAL A 191 4.65 -11.25 2.95
CA VAL A 191 5.87 -10.76 2.27
C VAL A 191 7.11 -11.13 3.08
N ALA A 192 7.12 -10.84 4.39
CA ALA A 192 8.25 -11.16 5.25
C ALA A 192 8.55 -12.67 5.26
N ASP A 193 7.51 -13.49 5.43
CA ASP A 193 7.61 -14.96 5.42
C ASP A 193 8.13 -15.48 4.08
N ARG A 194 7.59 -14.99 2.96
CA ARG A 194 8.00 -15.38 1.60
C ARG A 194 9.46 -15.04 1.31
N CYS A 195 9.93 -13.92 1.85
CA CYS A 195 11.29 -13.45 1.67
C CYS A 195 12.26 -13.98 2.75
N GLY A 196 11.77 -14.58 3.83
CA GLY A 196 12.59 -15.10 4.92
C GLY A 196 13.29 -13.99 5.72
N VAL A 197 12.62 -12.83 5.90
CA VAL A 197 13.16 -11.67 6.62
C VAL A 197 12.24 -11.27 7.79
N PRO A 198 12.77 -10.62 8.83
CA PRO A 198 11.94 -9.96 9.85
C PRO A 198 11.01 -8.91 9.19
N ILE A 199 9.80 -8.74 9.74
CA ILE A 199 8.81 -7.80 9.20
C ILE A 199 9.34 -6.35 9.16
N GLY A 200 10.18 -5.94 10.11
CA GLY A 200 10.81 -4.61 10.14
C GLY A 200 11.82 -4.36 9.01
N GLN A 201 12.24 -5.41 8.28
CA GLN A 201 13.07 -5.30 7.08
C GLN A 201 12.26 -5.23 5.78
N VAL A 202 10.94 -5.20 5.86
CA VAL A 202 10.03 -4.96 4.73
C VAL A 202 9.63 -3.49 4.74
N ARG A 203 9.84 -2.79 3.64
CA ARG A 203 9.31 -1.44 3.39
C ARG A 203 8.19 -1.52 2.38
N LEU A 204 6.98 -1.10 2.76
CA LEU A 204 5.88 -0.93 1.81
C LEU A 204 6.02 0.42 1.10
N VAL A 205 5.85 0.42 -0.22
CA VAL A 205 5.70 1.61 -1.07
C VAL A 205 4.27 1.67 -1.57
N ALA A 206 3.53 2.71 -1.21
CA ALA A 206 2.13 2.87 -1.61
C ALA A 206 1.71 4.34 -1.76
N ALA A 207 0.71 4.59 -2.61
CA ALA A 207 0.05 5.88 -2.76
C ALA A 207 -1.16 6.06 -1.84
N HIS A 208 -1.56 5.02 -1.10
CA HIS A 208 -2.75 5.02 -0.28
C HIS A 208 -2.43 5.15 1.21
N ALA A 209 -3.00 6.16 1.88
CA ALA A 209 -2.83 6.37 3.32
C ALA A 209 -3.27 5.15 4.16
N TRP A 210 -4.33 4.45 3.75
CA TRP A 210 -4.82 3.26 4.44
C TRP A 210 -3.83 2.08 4.35
N ASP A 211 -3.11 1.95 3.23
CA ASP A 211 -2.11 0.89 3.03
C ASP A 211 -0.84 1.18 3.84
N ILE A 212 -0.40 2.45 3.86
CA ILE A 212 0.67 2.93 4.74
C ILE A 212 0.35 2.63 6.21
N ALA A 213 -0.86 2.99 6.66
CA ALA A 213 -1.28 2.73 8.04
C ALA A 213 -1.30 1.22 8.36
N GLY A 214 -1.79 0.38 7.43
CA GLY A 214 -1.80 -1.07 7.59
C GLY A 214 -0.40 -1.68 7.67
N ALA A 215 0.51 -1.23 6.82
CA ALA A 215 1.90 -1.69 6.82
C ALA A 215 2.64 -1.33 8.12
N LEU A 216 2.53 -0.07 8.58
CA LEU A 216 3.11 0.38 9.84
C LEU A 216 2.53 -0.39 11.04
N ALA A 217 1.21 -0.59 11.08
CA ALA A 217 0.55 -1.38 12.13
C ALA A 217 0.98 -2.87 12.12
N ALA A 218 1.34 -3.41 10.97
CA ALA A 218 1.88 -4.77 10.84
C ALA A 218 3.35 -4.89 11.28
N GLY A 219 4.05 -3.76 11.47
CA GLY A 219 5.47 -3.69 11.83
C GLY A 219 6.42 -3.49 10.65
N CYS A 220 5.91 -3.21 9.44
CA CYS A 220 6.72 -2.80 8.30
C CYS A 220 7.23 -1.37 8.45
N GLN A 221 8.27 -1.04 7.71
CA GLN A 221 8.56 0.32 7.31
C GLN A 221 7.63 0.76 6.17
N ALA A 222 7.51 2.07 5.91
CA ALA A 222 6.65 2.56 4.84
C ALA A 222 7.27 3.74 4.08
N ALA A 223 6.90 3.84 2.79
CA ALA A 223 7.22 4.95 1.91
C ALA A 223 5.94 5.37 1.15
N PHE A 224 5.60 6.64 1.23
CA PHE A 224 4.40 7.18 0.61
C PHE A 224 4.73 7.89 -0.72
N VAL A 225 4.02 7.50 -1.77
CA VAL A 225 4.07 8.17 -3.07
C VAL A 225 2.87 9.11 -3.17
N ALA A 226 3.11 10.42 -3.08
CA ALA A 226 2.07 11.45 -3.10
C ALA A 226 1.56 11.70 -4.53
N ARG A 227 0.92 10.69 -5.14
CA ARG A 227 0.24 10.83 -6.44
C ARG A 227 -0.78 11.96 -6.41
N PRO A 228 -1.09 12.59 -7.55
CA PRO A 228 -2.12 13.64 -7.61
C PRO A 228 -3.42 13.21 -6.93
N GLY A 229 -3.87 13.99 -5.95
CA GLY A 229 -5.07 13.69 -5.16
C GLY A 229 -4.87 12.74 -3.98
N MET A 230 -3.70 12.10 -3.84
CA MET A 230 -3.38 11.24 -2.71
C MET A 230 -2.72 12.05 -1.58
N VAL A 231 -3.26 11.89 -0.38
CA VAL A 231 -2.76 12.57 0.83
C VAL A 231 -2.62 11.58 1.97
N LEU A 232 -1.64 11.80 2.83
CA LEU A 232 -1.47 11.02 4.06
C LEU A 232 -2.60 11.30 5.04
N SER A 233 -2.95 10.26 5.81
CA SER A 233 -3.84 10.43 6.95
C SER A 233 -3.15 11.27 8.04
N PRO A 234 -3.86 12.22 8.67
CA PRO A 234 -3.35 12.89 9.86
C PRO A 234 -3.38 11.99 11.12
N LEU A 235 -3.91 10.77 10.98
CA LEU A 235 -4.01 9.77 12.05
C LEU A 235 -2.91 8.72 11.90
N GLY A 236 -2.32 8.31 13.02
CA GLY A 236 -1.27 7.30 13.08
C GLY A 236 0.13 7.85 12.81
N ASP A 237 1.11 6.97 12.77
CA ASP A 237 2.50 7.32 12.56
C ASP A 237 2.76 7.68 11.09
N PRO A 238 3.61 8.68 10.80
CA PRO A 238 4.01 9.01 9.44
C PRO A 238 4.96 7.93 8.86
N PRO A 239 4.96 7.72 7.53
CA PRO A 239 5.98 6.88 6.89
C PRO A 239 7.37 7.52 6.99
N GLY A 240 8.41 6.71 6.98
CA GLY A 240 9.80 7.18 7.01
C GLY A 240 10.24 7.90 5.74
N ILE A 241 9.57 7.65 4.61
CA ILE A 241 9.86 8.24 3.30
C ILE A 241 8.56 8.81 2.71
N THR A 242 8.66 9.99 2.06
CA THR A 242 7.58 10.58 1.27
C THR A 242 8.18 11.30 0.05
N GLY A 243 7.56 11.11 -1.10
CA GLY A 243 7.95 11.80 -2.34
C GLY A 243 6.75 12.06 -3.26
N PRO A 244 6.85 13.03 -4.18
CA PRO A 244 5.77 13.40 -5.09
C PRO A 244 5.48 12.31 -6.15
N ASP A 245 6.45 11.46 -6.44
CA ASP A 245 6.39 10.38 -7.41
C ASP A 245 7.30 9.23 -6.99
N LEU A 246 7.27 8.12 -7.76
CA LEU A 246 8.09 6.96 -7.44
C LEU A 246 9.58 7.21 -7.67
N ALA A 247 9.97 8.11 -8.57
CA ALA A 247 11.38 8.43 -8.80
C ALA A 247 12.02 9.05 -7.55
N ALA A 248 11.36 10.06 -6.97
CA ALA A 248 11.82 10.70 -5.73
C ALA A 248 11.80 9.76 -4.52
N VAL A 249 10.83 8.85 -4.44
CA VAL A 249 10.77 7.82 -3.38
C VAL A 249 11.89 6.79 -3.56
N ALA A 250 12.15 6.35 -4.79
CA ALA A 250 13.21 5.39 -5.09
C ALA A 250 14.61 5.92 -4.76
N GLU A 251 14.89 7.20 -5.05
CA GLU A 251 16.15 7.84 -4.67
C GLU A 251 16.39 7.83 -3.15
N GLN A 252 15.35 8.13 -2.37
CA GLN A 252 15.42 8.07 -0.91
C GLN A 252 15.61 6.64 -0.40
N ILE A 253 14.91 5.64 -0.98
CA ILE A 253 15.09 4.23 -0.65
C ILE A 253 16.53 3.78 -0.96
N ILE A 254 17.07 4.12 -2.12
CA ILE A 254 18.45 3.77 -2.49
C ILE A 254 19.47 4.40 -1.52
N THR A 255 19.19 5.60 -1.04
CA THR A 255 20.08 6.29 -0.09
C THR A 255 20.06 5.65 1.31
N LEU A 256 18.88 5.20 1.76
CA LEU A 256 18.67 4.69 3.11
C LEU A 256 18.89 3.17 3.22
N ASP A 257 18.45 2.43 2.23
CA ASP A 257 18.32 0.97 2.28
C ASP A 257 19.22 0.26 1.24
N GLY A 258 19.73 0.99 0.21
CA GLY A 258 20.43 0.46 -0.98
C GLY A 258 21.89 0.05 -0.83
#